data_5dbe3017331113f342153cd66e50f2a0
#
_entry.id   5dbe3017331113f342153cd66e50f2a0
#
_cell.length_a   1.000
_cell.length_b   1.000
_cell.length_c   1.000
_cell.angle_alpha   90.00
_cell.angle_beta   90.00
_cell.angle_gamma   90.00
#
_symmetry.space_group_name_H-M   'P 1'
#
loop_
_entity.id
_entity.type
_entity.pdbx_description
1 polymer ?
#
loop_
_entity_poly.entity_id
_entity_poly.type
_entity_poly.pdbx_seq_one_letter_code
_entity_poly.pdbx_strand_id
1 'polypeptide(L)'
;MGFKRLEADDFVVSAQAQTATCWTNNAPVLTTFFTRSSQIVAESGKYYVTAYNVDQDQAGSQAQFEIAYGNINGYGQLAYNQTAVPNVSPASTIYGQYRSLVLEDENGSFVFGGVTGSSIYAISVERAAYKQSLFPGSLNVILTGPTNQQVTLTDDSNMVNVPTYYGTMRAYQVISGSDGFSHNSGSGGTGYTEKSGSYGLFLPDIGTILLNGDALDLSGANGGISLDTNVTPNFSGENSQDLLRCFQSGSSFG
;
A
#
# COMPACT_ATOMS: atom_id res chain seq x y z
N MET A 1 -46.26 25.52 -4.43
CA MET A 1 -45.21 24.88 -5.25
C MET A 1 -45.20 23.40 -4.88
N GLY A 2 -45.59 22.54 -5.80
CA GLY A 2 -45.48 21.10 -5.56
C GLY A 2 -44.07 20.61 -5.91
N PHE A 3 -43.44 19.89 -5.00
CA PHE A 3 -42.19 19.19 -5.33
C PHE A 3 -42.51 18.02 -6.28
N LYS A 4 -41.80 17.97 -7.40
CA LYS A 4 -41.87 16.80 -8.27
C LYS A 4 -41.16 15.62 -7.55
N ARG A 5 -41.89 14.53 -7.42
CA ARG A 5 -41.27 13.27 -6.92
C ARG A 5 -40.37 12.74 -8.05
N LEU A 6 -39.13 12.44 -7.72
CA LEU A 6 -38.19 11.79 -8.64
C LEU A 6 -38.64 10.34 -8.84
N GLU A 7 -38.73 9.94 -10.09
CA GLU A 7 -39.00 8.56 -10.48
C GLU A 7 -37.70 7.84 -10.86
N ALA A 8 -37.74 6.52 -10.95
CA ALA A 8 -36.52 5.73 -11.24
C ALA A 8 -35.84 6.13 -12.56
N ASP A 9 -36.65 6.62 -13.54
CA ASP A 9 -36.17 7.07 -14.84
C ASP A 9 -35.51 8.46 -14.81
N ASP A 10 -35.65 9.19 -13.71
CA ASP A 10 -34.98 10.47 -13.51
C ASP A 10 -33.49 10.28 -13.04
N PHE A 11 -33.08 9.05 -12.79
CA PHE A 11 -31.71 8.72 -12.38
C PHE A 11 -31.00 7.97 -13.51
N VAL A 12 -30.04 8.62 -14.14
CA VAL A 12 -29.11 7.95 -15.05
C VAL A 12 -27.87 7.58 -14.26
N VAL A 13 -27.77 6.30 -13.87
CA VAL A 13 -26.53 5.78 -13.31
C VAL A 13 -25.62 5.43 -14.49
N SER A 14 -24.76 6.36 -14.85
CA SER A 14 -23.67 6.12 -15.77
C SER A 14 -22.52 5.46 -15.00
N ALA A 15 -22.39 4.15 -15.11
CA ALA A 15 -21.18 3.47 -14.68
C ALA A 15 -20.06 3.81 -15.66
N GLN A 16 -19.39 4.92 -15.46
CA GLN A 16 -18.16 5.23 -16.16
C GLN A 16 -17.02 4.59 -15.40
N ALA A 17 -16.48 3.50 -15.94
CA ALA A 17 -15.20 2.99 -15.51
C ALA A 17 -14.14 4.07 -15.77
N GLN A 18 -13.68 4.74 -14.72
CA GLN A 18 -12.58 5.67 -14.83
C GLN A 18 -11.30 4.93 -14.43
N THR A 19 -10.55 4.52 -15.42
CA THR A 19 -9.19 4.05 -15.21
C THR A 19 -8.32 5.24 -14.85
N ALA A 20 -7.76 5.24 -13.65
CA ALA A 20 -6.73 6.18 -13.27
C ALA A 20 -5.38 5.63 -13.73
N THR A 21 -4.57 6.47 -14.36
CA THR A 21 -3.18 6.14 -14.67
C THR A 21 -2.30 6.71 -13.56
N CYS A 22 -1.58 5.85 -12.86
CA CYS A 22 -0.65 6.27 -11.80
C CYS A 22 0.66 6.84 -12.35
N TRP A 23 0.91 6.70 -13.65
CA TRP A 23 2.19 7.02 -14.26
C TRP A 23 2.06 8.14 -15.29
N THR A 24 3.03 9.05 -15.30
CA THR A 24 3.00 10.29 -16.10
C THR A 24 2.90 10.11 -17.60
N ASN A 25 3.27 8.98 -18.14
CA ASN A 25 3.18 8.67 -19.56
C ASN A 25 1.83 8.06 -19.98
N ASN A 26 0.80 8.15 -19.14
CA ASN A 26 -0.50 7.48 -19.31
C ASN A 26 -0.41 5.95 -19.40
N ALA A 27 0.70 5.36 -19.00
CA ALA A 27 0.80 3.92 -18.91
C ALA A 27 0.08 3.44 -17.63
N PRO A 28 -0.78 2.43 -17.71
CA PRO A 28 -1.41 1.86 -16.51
C PRO A 28 -0.43 1.03 -15.68
N VAL A 29 0.77 0.80 -16.18
CA VAL A 29 1.80 -0.05 -15.58
C VAL A 29 3.06 0.74 -15.31
N LEU A 30 3.73 0.44 -14.23
CA LEU A 30 5.05 0.96 -13.92
C LEU A 30 6.06 0.38 -14.90
N THR A 31 6.47 1.17 -15.89
CA THR A 31 7.50 0.76 -16.87
C THR A 31 8.90 1.14 -16.43
N THR A 32 9.02 2.29 -15.78
CA THR A 32 10.28 2.80 -15.22
C THR A 32 9.96 3.60 -13.98
N PHE A 33 10.71 3.38 -12.93
CA PHE A 33 10.77 4.26 -11.79
C PHE A 33 12.23 4.43 -11.40
N PHE A 34 12.51 5.56 -10.81
CA PHE A 34 13.85 5.92 -10.43
C PHE A 34 14.02 5.77 -8.92
N THR A 35 14.95 4.92 -8.51
CA THR A 35 15.36 4.84 -7.11
C THR A 35 16.72 5.48 -6.95
N ARG A 36 16.81 6.54 -6.20
CA ARG A 36 18.05 7.23 -5.94
C ARG A 36 18.52 6.96 -4.50
N SER A 37 19.81 6.73 -4.33
CA SER A 37 20.41 6.64 -3.00
C SER A 37 20.25 7.94 -2.19
N SER A 38 20.08 9.08 -2.86
CA SER A 38 19.79 10.37 -2.25
C SER A 38 18.33 10.62 -1.87
N GLN A 39 17.41 9.74 -2.24
CA GLN A 39 16.07 9.69 -1.62
C GLN A 39 16.13 9.12 -0.21
N ILE A 40 17.32 8.96 0.33
CA ILE A 40 17.53 8.55 1.70
C ILE A 40 16.99 9.63 2.60
N VAL A 41 16.06 9.24 3.39
CA VAL A 41 15.34 10.04 4.34
C VAL A 41 16.16 10.25 5.60
N ALA A 42 17.35 10.73 5.48
CA ALA A 42 18.14 11.13 6.64
C ALA A 42 17.87 12.59 7.04
N GLU A 43 16.95 13.26 6.39
CA GLU A 43 16.62 14.64 6.67
C GLU A 43 15.59 14.74 7.79
N SER A 44 15.82 15.70 8.68
CA SER A 44 14.87 16.03 9.74
C SER A 44 13.48 16.28 9.20
N GLY A 45 12.49 15.52 9.70
CA GLY A 45 11.10 15.69 9.38
C GLY A 45 10.59 14.93 8.14
N LYS A 46 11.44 14.17 7.45
CA LYS A 46 11.01 13.29 6.36
C LYS A 46 11.14 11.82 6.78
N TYR A 47 10.02 11.15 6.88
CA TYR A 47 9.94 9.74 7.29
C TYR A 47 9.21 8.90 6.23
N TYR A 48 9.37 9.27 4.97
CA TYR A 48 8.80 8.60 3.81
C TYR A 48 9.76 8.69 2.63
N VAL A 49 9.57 7.83 1.65
CA VAL A 49 10.31 7.81 0.39
C VAL A 49 9.35 8.11 -0.75
N THR A 50 9.74 9.04 -1.63
CA THR A 50 8.96 9.38 -2.80
C THR A 50 9.52 8.65 -4.02
N ALA A 51 8.65 7.96 -4.76
CA ALA A 51 8.98 7.37 -6.04
C ALA A 51 8.68 8.36 -7.18
N TYR A 52 9.66 8.62 -8.02
CA TYR A 52 9.55 9.50 -9.19
C TYR A 52 9.58 8.67 -10.48
N ASN A 53 9.01 9.22 -11.55
CA ASN A 53 9.05 8.63 -12.88
C ASN A 53 10.46 8.70 -13.53
N VAL A 54 11.23 9.74 -13.21
CA VAL A 54 12.62 9.97 -13.63
C VAL A 54 13.38 10.60 -12.45
N ASP A 55 14.68 10.79 -12.60
CA ASP A 55 15.50 11.45 -11.57
C ASP A 55 14.87 12.79 -11.16
N GLN A 56 14.83 13.07 -9.89
CA GLN A 56 14.22 14.25 -9.29
C GLN A 56 14.77 15.57 -9.89
N ASP A 57 16.03 15.59 -10.31
CA ASP A 57 16.69 16.76 -10.89
C ASP A 57 16.45 16.91 -12.41
N GLN A 58 15.73 15.99 -13.04
CA GLN A 58 15.44 16.04 -14.46
C GLN A 58 14.15 16.77 -14.79
N ALA A 59 14.13 17.43 -15.94
CA ALA A 59 12.93 18.04 -16.47
C ALA A 59 11.85 16.98 -16.69
N GLY A 60 10.63 17.24 -16.20
CA GLY A 60 9.52 16.29 -16.29
C GLY A 60 9.48 15.29 -15.12
N SER A 61 10.31 15.45 -14.10
CA SER A 61 10.23 14.68 -12.88
C SER A 61 8.90 14.93 -12.17
N GLN A 62 8.20 13.87 -11.85
CA GLN A 62 6.93 13.91 -11.11
C GLN A 62 6.88 12.77 -10.10
N ALA A 63 6.43 13.10 -8.89
CA ALA A 63 6.13 12.10 -7.89
C ALA A 63 4.99 11.19 -8.38
N GLN A 64 5.13 9.90 -8.18
CA GLN A 64 4.14 8.90 -8.55
C GLN A 64 3.40 8.39 -7.32
N PHE A 65 4.13 8.06 -6.30
CA PHE A 65 3.62 7.62 -5.01
C PHE A 65 4.66 7.80 -3.91
N GLU A 66 4.22 7.69 -2.69
CA GLU A 66 5.07 7.77 -1.50
C GLU A 66 4.92 6.52 -0.67
N ILE A 67 5.98 6.11 0.00
CA ILE A 67 6.00 4.97 0.89
C ILE A 67 6.43 5.45 2.28
N ALA A 68 5.63 5.16 3.29
CA ALA A 68 5.97 5.35 4.68
C ALA A 68 5.88 4.02 5.43
N TYR A 69 6.78 3.79 6.38
CA TYR A 69 6.76 2.61 7.25
C TYR A 69 6.20 2.97 8.62
N GLY A 70 5.26 2.17 9.10
CA GLY A 70 4.68 2.30 10.43
C GLY A 70 4.82 1.01 11.24
N ASN A 71 5.06 1.14 12.53
CA ASN A 71 5.11 0.01 13.46
C ASN A 71 4.48 0.40 14.79
N ILE A 72 3.60 -0.44 15.32
CA ILE A 72 2.85 -0.14 16.53
C ILE A 72 3.75 0.13 17.74
N ASN A 73 4.90 -0.54 17.81
CA ASN A 73 5.89 -0.39 18.87
C ASN A 73 7.00 0.62 18.52
N GLY A 74 6.97 1.19 17.32
CA GLY A 74 7.93 2.18 16.87
C GLY A 74 9.29 1.65 16.44
N TYR A 75 9.41 0.36 16.15
CA TYR A 75 10.64 -0.24 15.63
C TYR A 75 10.75 -0.12 14.11
N GLY A 76 11.94 -0.34 13.59
CA GLY A 76 12.21 -0.51 12.16
C GLY A 76 12.29 0.77 11.34
N GLN A 77 12.18 1.95 11.95
CA GLN A 77 12.33 3.24 11.27
C GLN A 77 13.40 4.08 11.97
N LEU A 78 14.18 4.82 11.20
CA LEU A 78 15.13 5.76 11.76
C LEU A 78 14.41 6.81 12.62
N ALA A 79 14.82 6.92 13.88
CA ALA A 79 14.56 8.12 14.66
C ALA A 79 15.54 9.22 14.21
N TYR A 80 15.09 10.47 14.23
CA TYR A 80 15.92 11.61 13.83
C TYR A 80 17.30 11.64 14.53
N ASN A 81 17.34 11.28 15.79
CA ASN A 81 18.54 11.20 16.61
C ASN A 81 19.19 9.80 16.63
N GLN A 82 18.75 8.89 15.77
CA GLN A 82 19.21 7.51 15.66
C GLN A 82 19.02 6.66 16.92
N THR A 83 18.13 7.06 17.79
CA THR A 83 17.79 6.28 18.99
C THR A 83 16.32 5.89 18.89
N ALA A 84 16.03 4.61 18.70
CA ALA A 84 14.69 4.12 18.78
C ALA A 84 14.23 4.08 20.24
N VAL A 85 13.20 4.83 20.52
CA VAL A 85 12.49 4.72 21.79
C VAL A 85 11.13 4.10 21.47
N PRO A 86 10.77 2.98 22.08
CA PRO A 86 9.47 2.37 21.86
C PRO A 86 8.33 3.39 22.07
N ASN A 87 7.34 3.37 21.18
CA ASN A 87 6.18 4.27 21.19
C ASN A 87 6.46 5.77 21.02
N VAL A 88 7.68 6.16 20.70
CA VAL A 88 8.06 7.59 20.51
C VAL A 88 8.86 7.78 19.21
N SER A 89 8.86 6.81 18.33
CA SER A 89 9.57 6.88 17.06
C SER A 89 8.66 7.35 15.93
N PRO A 90 9.20 7.82 14.80
CA PRO A 90 8.43 8.12 13.61
C PRO A 90 7.55 6.95 13.15
N ALA A 91 8.03 5.73 13.26
CA ALA A 91 7.27 4.54 12.88
C ALA A 91 5.99 4.37 13.72
N SER A 92 6.02 4.64 15.03
CA SER A 92 4.81 4.61 15.85
C SER A 92 3.85 5.74 15.51
N THR A 93 4.37 6.90 15.17
CA THR A 93 3.56 8.04 14.72
C THR A 93 2.85 7.74 13.41
N ILE A 94 3.56 7.18 12.43
CA ILE A 94 2.97 6.79 11.13
C ILE A 94 1.89 5.72 11.32
N TYR A 95 2.18 4.66 12.09
CA TYR A 95 1.17 3.64 12.40
C TYR A 95 -0.07 4.27 13.06
N GLY A 96 0.13 5.14 14.04
CA GLY A 96 -0.94 5.84 14.74
C GLY A 96 -1.76 6.76 13.84
N GLN A 97 -1.12 7.47 12.91
CA GLN A 97 -1.82 8.34 11.95
C GLN A 97 -2.74 7.53 11.01
N TYR A 98 -2.22 6.45 10.43
CA TYR A 98 -3.03 5.61 9.54
C TYR A 98 -4.10 4.84 10.31
N ARG A 99 -3.82 4.38 11.52
CA ARG A 99 -4.79 3.76 12.41
C ARG A 99 -5.95 4.70 12.70
N SER A 100 -5.67 5.92 13.10
CA SER A 100 -6.71 6.93 13.37
C SER A 100 -7.48 7.30 12.11
N LEU A 101 -6.82 7.39 10.96
CA LEU A 101 -7.45 7.72 9.69
C LEU A 101 -8.38 6.61 9.21
N VAL A 102 -7.96 5.34 9.30
CA VAL A 102 -8.66 4.21 8.68
C VAL A 102 -9.61 3.55 9.66
N LEU A 103 -9.16 3.26 10.89
CA LEU A 103 -9.95 2.55 11.88
C LEU A 103 -10.83 3.47 12.73
N GLU A 104 -10.61 4.78 12.66
CA GLU A 104 -11.25 5.79 13.52
C GLU A 104 -11.04 5.49 15.03
N ASP A 105 -10.01 4.72 15.36
CA ASP A 105 -9.67 4.28 16.71
C ASP A 105 -8.18 4.48 16.98
N GLU A 106 -7.86 5.36 17.91
CA GLU A 106 -6.48 5.64 18.31
C GLU A 106 -5.78 4.49 19.05
N ASN A 107 -6.52 3.51 19.53
CA ASN A 107 -5.99 2.35 20.23
C ASN A 107 -6.14 1.03 19.44
N GLY A 108 -6.81 1.08 18.28
CA GLY A 108 -7.03 -0.09 17.43
C GLY A 108 -5.73 -0.64 16.84
N SER A 109 -5.82 -1.78 16.21
CA SER A 109 -4.74 -2.39 15.44
C SER A 109 -5.26 -2.84 14.09
N PHE A 110 -4.44 -2.75 13.05
CA PHE A 110 -4.82 -3.30 11.76
C PHE A 110 -4.96 -4.81 11.83
N VAL A 111 -6.01 -5.33 11.19
CA VAL A 111 -6.28 -6.75 11.07
C VAL A 111 -6.29 -7.12 9.61
N PHE A 112 -5.36 -7.98 9.20
CA PHE A 112 -5.19 -8.42 7.83
C PHE A 112 -5.63 -9.89 7.72
N GLY A 113 -6.76 -10.14 7.04
CA GLY A 113 -7.28 -11.49 6.91
C GLY A 113 -7.53 -12.23 8.24
N GLY A 114 -7.89 -11.51 9.30
CA GLY A 114 -8.12 -12.06 10.63
C GLY A 114 -6.89 -12.12 11.55
N VAL A 115 -5.72 -11.66 11.09
CA VAL A 115 -4.48 -11.62 11.86
C VAL A 115 -4.09 -10.16 12.14
N THR A 116 -3.75 -9.85 13.38
CA THR A 116 -3.29 -8.51 13.78
C THR A 116 -1.89 -8.27 13.25
N GLY A 117 -1.72 -7.18 12.51
CA GLY A 117 -0.41 -6.73 12.00
C GLY A 117 0.24 -5.71 12.91
N SER A 118 1.52 -5.91 13.22
CA SER A 118 2.32 -5.00 14.03
C SER A 118 3.01 -3.92 13.20
N SER A 119 3.22 -4.17 11.93
CA SER A 119 3.88 -3.25 11.00
C SER A 119 3.09 -3.06 9.71
N ILE A 120 3.18 -1.87 9.14
CA ILE A 120 2.54 -1.50 7.89
C ILE A 120 3.49 -0.72 7.00
N TYR A 121 3.34 -0.88 5.68
CA TYR A 121 3.84 0.06 4.70
C TYR A 121 2.64 0.79 4.10
N ALA A 122 2.60 2.09 4.26
CA ALA A 122 1.59 2.93 3.64
C ALA A 122 2.11 3.47 2.31
N ILE A 123 1.48 3.07 1.22
CA ILE A 123 1.76 3.56 -0.13
C ILE A 123 0.64 4.51 -0.49
N SER A 124 0.97 5.78 -0.63
CA SER A 124 0.03 6.83 -1.03
C SER A 124 0.28 7.24 -2.47
N VAL A 125 -0.67 6.97 -3.35
CA VAL A 125 -0.59 7.36 -4.77
C VAL A 125 -0.80 8.87 -4.89
N GLU A 126 0.02 9.53 -5.70
CA GLU A 126 -0.08 10.97 -5.94
C GLU A 126 -1.50 11.35 -6.38
N ARG A 127 -2.11 12.28 -5.67
CA ARG A 127 -3.52 12.66 -5.89
C ARG A 127 -3.81 13.14 -7.31
N ALA A 128 -2.83 13.72 -7.96
CA ALA A 128 -2.94 14.17 -9.37
C ALA A 128 -2.98 13.01 -10.36
N ALA A 129 -2.55 11.80 -9.96
CA ALA A 129 -2.51 10.62 -10.81
C ALA A 129 -3.88 9.94 -11.01
N TYR A 130 -4.86 10.21 -10.14
CA TYR A 130 -6.20 9.64 -10.25
C TYR A 130 -7.29 10.70 -10.04
N LYS A 131 -8.53 10.42 -10.50
CA LYS A 131 -9.62 11.40 -10.43
C LYS A 131 -10.41 11.31 -9.13
N GLN A 132 -11.31 10.34 -9.02
CA GLN A 132 -12.19 10.18 -7.85
C GLN A 132 -11.66 9.12 -6.90
N SER A 133 -11.31 7.97 -7.44
CA SER A 133 -10.75 6.84 -6.70
C SER A 133 -9.86 6.02 -7.63
N LEU A 134 -8.99 5.19 -7.06
CA LEU A 134 -8.35 4.11 -7.79
C LEU A 134 -9.40 3.06 -8.19
N PHE A 135 -9.12 2.29 -9.23
CA PHE A 135 -10.09 1.31 -9.76
C PHE A 135 -9.90 -0.06 -9.09
N PRO A 136 -10.88 -0.54 -8.30
CA PRO A 136 -10.81 -1.88 -7.71
C PRO A 136 -10.74 -2.97 -8.78
N GLY A 137 -9.90 -3.97 -8.57
CA GLY A 137 -9.64 -5.06 -9.52
C GLY A 137 -8.49 -4.80 -10.49
N SER A 138 -7.84 -3.63 -10.41
CA SER A 138 -6.71 -3.28 -11.25
C SER A 138 -5.39 -3.09 -10.49
N LEU A 139 -5.40 -3.28 -9.17
CA LEU A 139 -4.18 -3.30 -8.39
C LEU A 139 -3.34 -4.51 -8.78
N ASN A 140 -2.14 -4.26 -9.29
CA ASN A 140 -1.14 -5.29 -9.57
C ASN A 140 0.22 -4.80 -9.07
N VAL A 141 0.72 -5.36 -7.99
CA VAL A 141 2.01 -5.00 -7.41
C VAL A 141 2.92 -6.21 -7.46
N ILE A 142 4.05 -6.06 -8.14
CA ILE A 142 5.06 -7.11 -8.27
C ILE A 142 6.25 -6.71 -7.41
N LEU A 143 6.54 -7.51 -6.39
CA LEU A 143 7.64 -7.29 -5.46
C LEU A 143 8.63 -8.46 -5.53
N THR A 144 9.92 -8.14 -5.58
CA THR A 144 11.00 -9.13 -5.47
C THR A 144 11.90 -8.75 -4.30
N GLY A 145 11.93 -9.61 -3.30
CA GLY A 145 12.70 -9.37 -2.08
C GLY A 145 14.20 -9.62 -2.24
N PRO A 146 14.98 -9.34 -1.19
CA PRO A 146 16.44 -9.47 -1.21
C PRO A 146 16.94 -10.87 -1.52
N THR A 147 16.13 -11.88 -1.25
CA THR A 147 16.44 -13.30 -1.50
C THR A 147 15.90 -13.81 -2.84
N ASN A 148 15.56 -12.91 -3.77
CA ASN A 148 14.95 -13.21 -5.07
C ASN A 148 13.60 -13.96 -4.97
N GLN A 149 12.92 -13.86 -3.85
CA GLN A 149 11.54 -14.32 -3.74
C GLN A 149 10.61 -13.25 -4.31
N GLN A 150 9.69 -13.66 -5.16
CA GLN A 150 8.75 -12.77 -5.80
C GLN A 150 7.34 -13.04 -5.31
N VAL A 151 6.58 -11.98 -5.09
CA VAL A 151 5.15 -12.02 -4.84
C VAL A 151 4.46 -11.05 -5.80
N THR A 152 3.33 -11.48 -6.36
CA THR A 152 2.42 -10.62 -7.11
C THR A 152 1.18 -10.43 -6.29
N LEU A 153 0.80 -9.18 -6.06
CA LEU A 153 -0.29 -8.78 -5.19
C LEU A 153 -1.37 -8.05 -6.00
N THR A 154 -2.60 -8.32 -5.65
CA THR A 154 -3.79 -7.65 -6.20
C THR A 154 -4.80 -7.42 -5.08
N ASP A 155 -5.84 -6.65 -5.34
CA ASP A 155 -6.98 -6.54 -4.43
C ASP A 155 -8.01 -7.67 -4.70
N ASP A 156 -8.85 -7.96 -3.73
CA ASP A 156 -9.84 -9.04 -3.80
C ASP A 156 -11.21 -8.60 -4.35
N SER A 157 -11.30 -7.43 -4.94
CA SER A 157 -12.58 -6.82 -5.36
C SER A 157 -13.37 -7.65 -6.37
N ASN A 158 -12.70 -8.43 -7.22
CA ASN A 158 -13.36 -9.33 -8.17
C ASN A 158 -13.83 -10.66 -7.52
N MET A 159 -13.43 -10.91 -6.27
CA MET A 159 -13.79 -12.12 -5.52
C MET A 159 -14.87 -11.87 -4.46
N VAL A 160 -15.02 -10.62 -4.01
CA VAL A 160 -16.00 -10.23 -3.00
C VAL A 160 -17.15 -9.45 -3.60
N ASN A 161 -18.37 -9.75 -3.16
CA ASN A 161 -19.56 -9.05 -3.66
C ASN A 161 -19.78 -7.68 -3.03
N VAL A 162 -19.21 -7.47 -1.83
CA VAL A 162 -19.37 -6.23 -1.06
C VAL A 162 -18.03 -5.89 -0.41
N PRO A 163 -17.52 -4.66 -0.60
CA PRO A 163 -16.31 -4.23 0.07
C PRO A 163 -16.52 -4.15 1.59
N THR A 164 -15.45 -4.24 2.34
CA THR A 164 -15.43 -3.82 3.74
C THR A 164 -15.44 -2.30 3.79
N TYR A 165 -16.10 -1.73 4.79
CA TYR A 165 -16.12 -0.29 5.00
C TYR A 165 -15.43 0.07 6.32
N TYR A 166 -14.53 1.03 6.26
CA TYR A 166 -14.00 1.74 7.41
C TYR A 166 -14.55 3.17 7.37
N GLY A 167 -15.50 3.47 8.25
CA GLY A 167 -16.31 4.67 8.13
C GLY A 167 -17.03 4.71 6.79
N THR A 168 -16.68 5.67 5.95
CA THR A 168 -17.23 5.82 4.57
C THR A 168 -16.29 5.28 3.49
N MET A 169 -15.08 4.86 3.83
CA MET A 169 -14.07 4.39 2.89
C MET A 169 -14.25 2.92 2.56
N ARG A 170 -14.22 2.59 1.27
CA ARG A 170 -14.18 1.20 0.82
C ARG A 170 -12.79 0.61 1.07
N ALA A 171 -12.75 -0.62 1.50
CA ALA A 171 -11.52 -1.37 1.68
C ALA A 171 -11.65 -2.78 1.07
N TYR A 172 -10.59 -3.20 0.43
CA TYR A 172 -10.42 -4.54 -0.10
C TYR A 172 -9.15 -5.15 0.49
N GLN A 173 -9.14 -6.47 0.66
CA GLN A 173 -7.92 -7.15 1.10
C GLN A 173 -6.92 -7.22 -0.05
N VAL A 174 -5.65 -6.99 0.25
CA VAL A 174 -4.57 -7.26 -0.69
C VAL A 174 -4.17 -8.72 -0.57
N ILE A 175 -4.24 -9.44 -1.68
CA ILE A 175 -4.03 -10.89 -1.76
C ILE A 175 -2.95 -11.23 -2.77
N SER A 176 -2.39 -12.44 -2.68
CA SER A 176 -1.50 -12.97 -3.70
C SER A 176 -2.29 -13.33 -4.95
N GLY A 177 -2.02 -12.64 -6.05
CA GLY A 177 -2.79 -12.82 -7.28
C GLY A 177 -2.54 -11.72 -8.30
N SER A 178 -3.42 -11.66 -9.30
CA SER A 178 -3.44 -10.63 -10.35
C SER A 178 -4.86 -10.32 -10.81
N ASP A 179 -5.06 -9.12 -11.30
CA ASP A 179 -6.32 -8.67 -11.90
C ASP A 179 -7.55 -8.90 -11.01
N GLY A 180 -7.38 -8.72 -9.69
CA GLY A 180 -8.44 -8.90 -8.70
C GLY A 180 -8.78 -10.35 -8.36
N PHE A 181 -7.96 -11.32 -8.76
CA PHE A 181 -8.16 -12.74 -8.48
C PHE A 181 -6.93 -13.38 -7.82
N SER A 182 -7.18 -14.25 -6.83
CA SER A 182 -6.12 -15.03 -6.19
C SER A 182 -5.48 -16.01 -7.16
N HIS A 183 -4.15 -16.12 -7.13
CA HIS A 183 -3.43 -17.19 -7.83
C HIS A 183 -3.60 -18.56 -7.19
N ASN A 184 -3.99 -18.64 -5.93
CA ASN A 184 -4.08 -19.88 -5.16
C ASN A 184 -5.53 -20.37 -5.08
N SER A 185 -5.89 -21.25 -5.97
CA SER A 185 -7.17 -21.99 -5.92
C SER A 185 -7.06 -23.32 -5.15
N GLY A 186 -5.89 -23.64 -4.57
CA GLY A 186 -5.64 -24.90 -3.85
C GLY A 186 -5.79 -24.77 -2.35
N SER A 187 -6.25 -25.81 -1.71
CA SER A 187 -6.42 -26.11 -0.28
C SER A 187 -6.24 -24.95 0.72
N GLY A 188 -7.31 -24.18 0.92
CA GLY A 188 -7.30 -23.00 1.76
C GLY A 188 -7.08 -21.68 0.99
N GLY A 189 -7.07 -21.74 -0.31
CA GLY A 189 -6.68 -20.74 -1.28
C GLY A 189 -7.50 -19.45 -1.30
N THR A 190 -7.26 -18.61 -0.32
CA THR A 190 -7.79 -17.24 -0.28
C THR A 190 -6.74 -16.20 -0.71
N GLY A 191 -5.54 -16.63 -1.12
CA GLY A 191 -4.43 -15.72 -1.42
C GLY A 191 -3.82 -15.06 -0.18
N TYR A 192 -4.11 -15.55 1.00
CA TYR A 192 -3.52 -15.10 2.26
C TYR A 192 -2.27 -15.91 2.60
N THR A 193 -1.39 -15.32 3.41
CA THR A 193 -0.31 -16.07 4.02
C THR A 193 -0.87 -16.97 5.13
N GLU A 194 -0.24 -18.12 5.38
CA GLU A 194 -0.67 -19.01 6.46
C GLU A 194 -0.51 -18.40 7.86
N LYS A 195 0.41 -17.43 8.02
CA LYS A 195 0.80 -16.90 9.33
C LYS A 195 0.38 -15.47 9.57
N SER A 196 0.27 -14.66 8.53
CA SER A 196 0.04 -13.22 8.68
C SER A 196 -1.24 -12.74 8.00
N GLY A 197 -2.10 -13.64 7.55
CA GLY A 197 -3.35 -13.29 6.90
C GLY A 197 -3.15 -12.66 5.53
N SER A 198 -3.87 -11.60 5.20
CA SER A 198 -3.71 -10.90 3.92
C SER A 198 -2.43 -10.06 3.88
N TYR A 199 -2.02 -9.71 2.66
CA TYR A 199 -0.87 -8.85 2.44
C TYR A 199 -1.16 -7.36 2.70
N GLY A 200 -2.39 -6.99 2.99
CA GLY A 200 -2.71 -5.61 3.27
C GLY A 200 -4.15 -5.22 3.00
N LEU A 201 -4.39 -3.91 2.99
CA LEU A 201 -5.66 -3.29 2.64
C LEU A 201 -5.46 -2.32 1.46
N PHE A 202 -6.33 -2.41 0.48
CA PHE A 202 -6.45 -1.45 -0.61
C PHE A 202 -7.61 -0.50 -0.33
N LEU A 203 -7.31 0.79 -0.26
CA LEU A 203 -8.23 1.87 0.07
C LEU A 203 -8.38 2.80 -1.14
N PRO A 204 -9.19 2.42 -2.15
CA PRO A 204 -9.25 3.13 -3.43
C PRO A 204 -9.72 4.57 -3.31
N ASP A 205 -10.61 4.86 -2.36
CA ASP A 205 -11.22 6.19 -2.22
C ASP A 205 -10.22 7.27 -1.79
N ILE A 206 -9.17 6.88 -1.10
CA ILE A 206 -8.09 7.79 -0.66
C ILE A 206 -6.77 7.53 -1.38
N GLY A 207 -6.77 6.62 -2.37
CA GLY A 207 -5.57 6.31 -3.15
C GLY A 207 -4.44 5.70 -2.33
N THR A 208 -4.78 4.90 -1.32
CA THR A 208 -3.80 4.36 -0.38
C THR A 208 -3.83 2.84 -0.35
N ILE A 209 -2.66 2.24 -0.32
CA ILE A 209 -2.47 0.81 -0.09
C ILE A 209 -1.69 0.65 1.22
N LEU A 210 -2.24 -0.07 2.18
CA LEU A 210 -1.57 -0.45 3.40
C LEU A 210 -1.08 -1.89 3.26
N LEU A 211 0.22 -2.09 3.05
CA LEU A 211 0.78 -3.42 3.01
C LEU A 211 1.15 -3.89 4.42
N ASN A 212 0.88 -5.16 4.69
CA ASN A 212 1.21 -5.84 5.93
C ASN A 212 2.71 -6.15 5.96
N GLY A 213 3.47 -5.40 6.75
CA GLY A 213 4.91 -5.61 6.88
C GLY A 213 5.26 -7.00 7.41
N ASP A 214 4.46 -7.52 8.33
CA ASP A 214 4.69 -8.84 8.94
C ASP A 214 4.53 -9.97 7.90
N ALA A 215 3.64 -9.79 6.90
CA ALA A 215 3.49 -10.74 5.80
C ALA A 215 4.67 -10.69 4.81
N LEU A 216 5.15 -9.48 4.49
CA LEU A 216 6.29 -9.30 3.58
C LEU A 216 7.61 -9.79 4.20
N ASP A 217 7.73 -9.74 5.52
CA ASP A 217 8.90 -10.20 6.27
C ASP A 217 9.03 -11.74 6.32
N LEU A 218 7.96 -12.46 6.12
CA LEU A 218 8.02 -13.91 6.06
C LEU A 218 8.96 -14.39 4.95
N SER A 219 9.56 -15.59 5.15
CA SER A 219 10.30 -16.25 4.11
C SER A 219 9.41 -16.61 2.91
N GLY A 220 10.00 -16.76 1.72
CA GLY A 220 9.26 -17.15 0.53
C GLY A 220 8.50 -18.49 0.68
N ALA A 221 9.01 -19.43 1.48
CA ALA A 221 8.31 -20.67 1.81
C ALA A 221 7.01 -20.45 2.60
N ASN A 222 6.88 -19.31 3.28
CA ASN A 222 5.70 -18.90 4.03
C ASN A 222 4.90 -17.79 3.33
N GLY A 223 5.18 -17.50 2.06
CA GLY A 223 4.46 -16.52 1.25
C GLY A 223 5.01 -15.10 1.31
N GLY A 224 6.10 -14.84 2.04
CA GLY A 224 6.73 -13.52 2.10
C GLY A 224 7.86 -13.35 1.10
N ILE A 225 8.57 -12.24 1.22
CA ILE A 225 9.73 -11.89 0.40
C ILE A 225 11.01 -11.69 1.22
N SER A 226 10.98 -12.04 2.49
CA SER A 226 12.08 -11.83 3.45
C SER A 226 12.56 -10.37 3.46
N LEU A 227 11.62 -9.43 3.57
CA LEU A 227 11.93 -8.00 3.47
C LEU A 227 12.74 -7.49 4.66
N ASP A 228 12.76 -8.22 5.78
CA ASP A 228 13.46 -7.90 7.03
C ASP A 228 13.07 -6.51 7.58
N THR A 229 11.87 -6.45 8.13
CA THR A 229 11.40 -5.28 8.85
C THR A 229 12.09 -5.19 10.22
N ASN A 230 13.31 -4.75 10.24
CA ASN A 230 14.17 -4.77 11.41
C ASN A 230 13.49 -4.16 12.64
N VAL A 231 13.50 -4.89 13.74
CA VAL A 231 13.00 -4.41 15.04
C VAL A 231 13.89 -3.35 15.68
N THR A 232 15.11 -3.20 15.18
CA THR A 232 16.05 -2.15 15.62
C THR A 232 16.20 -1.11 14.51
N PRO A 233 16.47 0.16 14.85
CA PRO A 233 16.73 1.19 13.84
C PRO A 233 17.86 0.75 12.92
N ASN A 234 17.60 0.76 11.64
CA ASN A 234 18.61 0.48 10.63
C ASN A 234 19.18 1.80 10.13
N PHE A 235 20.40 2.12 10.53
CA PHE A 235 21.07 3.36 10.16
C PHE A 235 21.58 3.40 8.72
N SER A 236 21.65 2.26 8.05
CA SER A 236 22.15 2.14 6.68
C SER A 236 21.05 2.04 5.64
N GLY A 237 19.83 1.80 6.05
CA GLY A 237 18.66 1.68 5.18
C GLY A 237 17.39 1.92 5.96
N GLU A 238 16.36 2.34 5.26
CA GLU A 238 15.03 2.56 5.81
C GLU A 238 14.07 1.58 5.21
N ASN A 239 13.18 1.02 6.01
CA ASN A 239 12.22 0.02 5.55
C ASN A 239 11.42 0.51 4.33
N SER A 240 11.05 1.79 4.30
CA SER A 240 10.35 2.38 3.15
C SER A 240 11.18 2.32 1.87
N GLN A 241 12.50 2.55 1.96
CA GLN A 241 13.40 2.47 0.82
C GLN A 241 13.65 1.01 0.40
N ASP A 242 13.73 0.10 1.34
CA ASP A 242 13.92 -1.31 1.06
C ASP A 242 12.69 -1.87 0.34
N LEU A 243 11.47 -1.49 0.75
CA LEU A 243 10.27 -1.83 0.00
C LEU A 243 10.29 -1.22 -1.42
N LEU A 244 10.70 0.06 -1.57
CA LEU A 244 10.78 0.68 -2.90
C LEU A 244 11.71 -0.08 -3.85
N ARG A 245 12.83 -0.61 -3.34
CA ARG A 245 13.77 -1.43 -4.12
C ARG A 245 13.19 -2.77 -4.56
N CYS A 246 12.17 -3.27 -3.86
CA CYS A 246 11.52 -4.53 -4.21
C CYS A 246 10.55 -4.41 -5.38
N PHE A 247 10.08 -3.21 -5.72
CA PHE A 247 9.15 -3.02 -6.83
C PHE A 247 9.74 -3.42 -8.17
N GLN A 248 8.96 -4.13 -8.96
CA GLN A 248 9.33 -4.56 -10.30
C GLN A 248 8.50 -3.84 -11.36
N SER A 249 9.06 -3.74 -12.57
CA SER A 249 8.32 -3.25 -13.73
C SER A 249 7.09 -4.12 -13.99
N GLY A 250 6.00 -3.51 -14.43
CA GLY A 250 4.71 -4.18 -14.60
C GLY A 250 3.75 -3.98 -13.44
N SER A 251 4.20 -3.37 -12.33
CA SER A 251 3.29 -2.98 -11.25
C SER A 251 2.33 -1.88 -11.70
N SER A 252 1.08 -1.90 -11.20
CA SER A 252 0.08 -0.86 -11.41
C SER A 252 -0.77 -0.68 -10.16
N PHE A 253 -1.30 0.52 -9.96
CA PHE A 253 -2.13 0.85 -8.79
C PHE A 253 -3.60 1.16 -9.15
N GLY A 254 -4.04 0.82 -10.32
CA GLY A 254 -5.41 1.03 -10.76
C GLY A 254 -5.62 2.10 -11.82
#